data_63a1795a5e610a8aa58b2f3a401ada69
#
_entry.id   63a1795a5e610a8aa58b2f3a401ada69
#
_cell.length_a   1.000
_cell.length_b   1.000
_cell.length_c   1.000
_cell.angle_alpha   90.00
_cell.angle_beta   90.00
_cell.angle_gamma   90.00
#
_symmetry.space_group_name_H-M   'P 1'
#
loop_
_entity.id
_entity.type
_entity.pdbx_description
1 polymer ?
#
loop_
_entity_poly.entity_id
_entity_poly.type
_entity_poly.pdbx_seq_one_letter_code
_entity_poly.pdbx_strand_id
1 'polypeptide(L)'
;DAGPRSEFEYWRARQATFNGLTEQLKSHECKVVLAGAAASRARSLKKWRTLDNQITDAANEAKDNVKYLTALEKYIEPLYSGNTHSIIDGLPSLLNNVKMMHTIARYYNTTERMTRLFCKITNQMIANCKVGIMSKGKLWDQPIPDLLVALEGCQALNNYYQEQYRLTKEKLMTQPKGKQFDFSENLIFNKFELFCKRVQKLTDMFSTIQQFSTLAKHNIEGM
;
A
#
# COMPACT_ATOMS: atom_id res chain seq x y z
N ASP A 1 -7.79 8.48 2.98
CA ASP A 1 -6.89 7.63 2.18
C ASP A 1 -6.90 6.21 2.74
N ALA A 2 -7.57 5.31 2.03
CA ALA A 2 -7.61 3.91 2.40
C ALA A 2 -6.23 3.24 2.17
N GLY A 3 -5.87 2.29 3.04
CA GLY A 3 -4.65 1.51 2.92
C GLY A 3 -4.67 0.51 1.74
N PRO A 4 -3.66 -0.36 1.62
CA PRO A 4 -3.53 -1.28 0.49
C PRO A 4 -4.69 -2.27 0.35
N ARG A 5 -5.42 -2.61 1.42
CA ARG A 5 -6.63 -3.47 1.34
C ARG A 5 -7.67 -2.90 0.38
N SER A 6 -7.82 -1.57 0.30
CA SER A 6 -8.76 -0.93 -0.62
C SER A 6 -8.43 -1.17 -2.10
N GLU A 7 -7.16 -1.39 -2.43
CA GLU A 7 -6.74 -1.74 -3.78
C GLU A 7 -7.20 -3.17 -4.14
N PHE A 8 -7.11 -4.09 -3.19
CA PHE A 8 -7.55 -5.48 -3.37
C PHE A 8 -9.08 -5.56 -3.53
N GLU A 9 -9.82 -4.83 -2.69
CA GLU A 9 -11.28 -4.74 -2.76
C GLU A 9 -11.74 -4.15 -4.09
N TYR A 10 -11.09 -3.08 -4.55
CA TYR A 10 -11.38 -2.47 -5.85
C TYR A 10 -11.24 -3.48 -7.01
N TRP A 11 -10.12 -4.21 -7.05
CA TRP A 11 -9.88 -5.16 -8.15
C TRP A 11 -10.76 -6.39 -8.06
N ARG A 12 -11.10 -6.87 -6.85
CA ARG A 12 -12.06 -7.95 -6.64
C ARG A 12 -13.47 -7.56 -7.12
N ALA A 13 -13.94 -6.38 -6.75
CA ALA A 13 -15.21 -5.86 -7.20
C ALA A 13 -15.25 -5.71 -8.73
N ARG A 14 -14.17 -5.18 -9.32
CA ARG A 14 -14.02 -5.03 -10.76
C ARG A 14 -14.02 -6.39 -11.47
N GLN A 15 -13.34 -7.38 -10.94
CA GLN A 15 -13.36 -8.76 -11.46
C GLN A 15 -14.76 -9.35 -11.43
N ALA A 16 -15.49 -9.21 -10.31
CA ALA A 16 -16.86 -9.71 -10.20
C ALA A 16 -17.78 -9.06 -11.24
N THR A 17 -17.67 -7.74 -11.43
CA THR A 17 -18.45 -6.99 -12.44
C THR A 17 -18.17 -7.51 -13.86
N PHE A 18 -16.91 -7.64 -14.24
CA PHE A 18 -16.56 -8.09 -15.60
C PHE A 18 -16.83 -9.58 -15.82
N ASN A 19 -16.74 -10.42 -14.79
CA ASN A 19 -17.19 -11.80 -14.89
C ASN A 19 -18.69 -11.87 -15.16
N GLY A 20 -19.52 -11.12 -14.43
CA GLY A 20 -20.96 -11.05 -14.67
C GLY A 20 -21.30 -10.56 -16.08
N LEU A 21 -20.61 -9.52 -16.59
CA LEU A 21 -20.79 -9.06 -17.97
C LEU A 21 -20.38 -10.14 -18.98
N THR A 22 -19.28 -10.84 -18.76
CA THR A 22 -18.83 -11.93 -19.64
C THR A 22 -19.83 -13.08 -19.68
N GLU A 23 -20.44 -13.43 -18.54
CA GLU A 23 -21.50 -14.44 -18.48
C GLU A 23 -22.75 -14.01 -19.26
N GLN A 24 -23.18 -12.75 -19.12
CA GLN A 24 -24.30 -12.20 -19.87
C GLN A 24 -24.02 -12.22 -21.38
N LEU A 25 -22.81 -11.86 -21.82
CA LEU A 25 -22.43 -11.92 -23.24
C LEU A 25 -22.43 -13.35 -23.81
N LYS A 26 -22.20 -14.35 -22.97
CA LYS A 26 -22.21 -15.76 -23.35
C LYS A 26 -23.58 -16.41 -23.20
N SER A 27 -24.58 -15.70 -22.70
CA SER A 27 -25.94 -16.22 -22.53
C SER A 27 -26.58 -16.63 -23.85
N HIS A 28 -27.58 -17.49 -23.78
CA HIS A 28 -28.33 -17.97 -24.96
C HIS A 28 -29.03 -16.80 -25.64
N GLU A 29 -29.65 -15.92 -24.89
CA GLU A 29 -30.39 -14.75 -25.38
C GLU A 29 -29.48 -13.81 -26.17
N CYS A 30 -28.32 -13.53 -25.66
CA CYS A 30 -27.33 -12.69 -26.34
C CYS A 30 -26.84 -13.33 -27.63
N LYS A 31 -26.60 -14.63 -27.64
CA LYS A 31 -26.19 -15.36 -28.85
C LYS A 31 -27.28 -15.35 -29.94
N VAL A 32 -28.55 -15.51 -29.56
CA VAL A 32 -29.69 -15.44 -30.51
C VAL A 32 -29.77 -14.03 -31.12
N VAL A 33 -29.68 -12.97 -30.31
CA VAL A 33 -29.71 -11.59 -30.82
C VAL A 33 -28.53 -11.32 -31.77
N LEU A 34 -27.35 -11.79 -31.43
CA LEU A 34 -26.16 -11.65 -32.29
C LEU A 34 -26.26 -12.41 -33.59
N ALA A 35 -26.84 -13.62 -33.56
CA ALA A 35 -27.09 -14.41 -34.79
C ALA A 35 -28.08 -13.69 -35.72
N GLY A 36 -29.16 -13.12 -35.17
CA GLY A 36 -30.10 -12.28 -35.92
C GLY A 36 -29.47 -11.05 -36.53
N ALA A 37 -28.64 -10.34 -35.74
CA ALA A 37 -27.89 -9.16 -36.19
C ALA A 37 -26.88 -9.53 -37.30
N ALA A 38 -26.26 -10.70 -37.20
CA ALA A 38 -25.36 -11.19 -38.24
C ALA A 38 -26.09 -11.54 -39.53
N ALA A 39 -27.24 -12.24 -39.47
CA ALA A 39 -28.07 -12.59 -40.61
C ALA A 39 -28.60 -11.35 -41.34
N SER A 40 -28.98 -10.30 -40.59
CA SER A 40 -29.44 -9.01 -41.14
C SER A 40 -28.30 -8.07 -41.59
N ARG A 41 -27.05 -8.48 -41.48
CA ARG A 41 -25.86 -7.65 -41.79
C ARG A 41 -25.87 -6.29 -41.07
N ALA A 42 -26.35 -6.26 -39.83
CA ALA A 42 -26.49 -5.04 -39.05
C ALA A 42 -25.16 -4.30 -38.85
N ARG A 43 -25.13 -2.99 -39.09
CA ARG A 43 -23.92 -2.14 -38.91
C ARG A 43 -23.44 -2.12 -37.47
N SER A 44 -24.30 -2.38 -36.52
CA SER A 44 -23.99 -2.45 -35.07
C SER A 44 -23.06 -3.61 -34.69
N LEU A 45 -22.96 -4.65 -35.54
CA LEU A 45 -22.10 -5.80 -35.26
C LEU A 45 -20.61 -5.44 -35.07
N LYS A 46 -20.11 -4.46 -35.83
CA LYS A 46 -18.72 -3.96 -35.64
C LYS A 46 -18.51 -3.32 -34.27
N LYS A 47 -19.46 -2.48 -33.83
CA LYS A 47 -19.42 -1.86 -32.50
C LYS A 47 -19.50 -2.91 -31.39
N TRP A 48 -20.37 -3.91 -31.58
CA TRP A 48 -20.49 -5.03 -30.64
C TRP A 48 -19.16 -5.79 -30.49
N ARG A 49 -18.50 -6.17 -31.56
CA ARG A 49 -17.20 -6.87 -31.50
C ARG A 49 -16.14 -6.05 -30.79
N THR A 50 -16.13 -4.72 -31.00
CA THR A 50 -15.22 -3.83 -30.28
C THR A 50 -15.52 -3.83 -28.78
N LEU A 51 -16.79 -3.78 -28.38
CA LEU A 51 -17.21 -3.82 -26.99
C LEU A 51 -16.88 -5.18 -26.32
N ASP A 52 -17.15 -6.28 -27.03
CA ASP A 52 -16.83 -7.63 -26.55
C ASP A 52 -15.33 -7.79 -26.25
N ASN A 53 -14.47 -7.31 -27.16
CA ASN A 53 -13.03 -7.30 -26.96
C ASN A 53 -12.64 -6.44 -25.75
N GLN A 54 -13.21 -5.24 -25.60
CA GLN A 54 -12.93 -4.35 -24.47
C GLN A 54 -13.34 -4.98 -23.12
N ILE A 55 -14.49 -5.65 -23.08
CA ILE A 55 -14.96 -6.35 -21.86
C ILE A 55 -14.04 -7.53 -21.55
N THR A 56 -13.65 -8.30 -22.56
CA THR A 56 -12.74 -9.44 -22.42
C THR A 56 -11.36 -8.98 -21.91
N ASP A 57 -10.80 -7.91 -22.47
CA ASP A 57 -9.53 -7.35 -22.04
C ASP A 57 -9.61 -6.83 -20.60
N ALA A 58 -10.69 -6.13 -20.24
CA ALA A 58 -10.90 -5.64 -18.88
C ALA A 58 -11.11 -6.78 -17.86
N ALA A 59 -11.78 -7.87 -18.25
CA ALA A 59 -11.92 -9.08 -17.44
C ALA A 59 -10.56 -9.76 -17.20
N ASN A 60 -9.76 -9.89 -18.25
CA ASN A 60 -8.41 -10.45 -18.16
C ASN A 60 -7.49 -9.60 -17.27
N GLU A 61 -7.55 -8.28 -17.43
CA GLU A 61 -6.83 -7.34 -16.59
C GLU A 61 -7.22 -7.48 -15.10
N ALA A 62 -8.51 -7.48 -14.80
CA ALA A 62 -9.00 -7.61 -13.44
C ALA A 62 -8.58 -8.94 -12.81
N LYS A 63 -8.67 -10.04 -13.56
CA LYS A 63 -8.26 -11.37 -13.12
C LYS A 63 -6.77 -11.44 -12.81
N ASP A 64 -5.92 -10.90 -13.67
CA ASP A 64 -4.47 -10.85 -13.47
C ASP A 64 -4.12 -10.01 -12.23
N ASN A 65 -4.71 -8.83 -12.11
CA ASN A 65 -4.48 -7.93 -10.98
C ASN A 65 -4.92 -8.55 -9.65
N VAL A 66 -6.09 -9.19 -9.58
CA VAL A 66 -6.55 -9.89 -8.37
C VAL A 66 -5.59 -11.02 -8.00
N LYS A 67 -5.12 -11.81 -8.97
CA LYS A 67 -4.18 -12.89 -8.73
C LYS A 67 -2.92 -12.42 -7.99
N TYR A 68 -2.29 -11.35 -8.48
CA TYR A 68 -1.03 -10.86 -7.92
C TYR A 68 -1.24 -10.07 -6.62
N LEU A 69 -2.32 -9.30 -6.52
CA LEU A 69 -2.64 -8.58 -5.28
C LEU A 69 -3.02 -9.53 -4.14
N THR A 70 -3.77 -10.60 -4.42
CA THR A 70 -4.07 -11.62 -3.40
C THR A 70 -2.81 -12.29 -2.87
N ALA A 71 -1.78 -12.47 -3.70
CA ALA A 71 -0.50 -13.01 -3.25
C ALA A 71 0.23 -12.07 -2.25
N LEU A 72 -0.04 -10.75 -2.31
CA LEU A 72 0.51 -9.78 -1.36
C LEU A 72 -0.25 -9.72 -0.03
N GLU A 73 -1.47 -10.24 0.05
CA GLU A 73 -2.39 -10.02 1.17
C GLU A 73 -1.78 -10.40 2.52
N LYS A 74 -1.13 -11.56 2.60
CA LYS A 74 -0.45 -12.02 3.82
C LYS A 74 0.74 -11.14 4.24
N TYR A 75 1.38 -10.47 3.31
CA TYR A 75 2.54 -9.62 3.59
C TYR A 75 2.18 -8.21 4.00
N ILE A 76 0.95 -7.77 3.74
CA ILE A 76 0.43 -6.49 4.22
C ILE A 76 -0.23 -6.59 5.60
N GLU A 77 -0.50 -7.79 6.09
CA GLU A 77 -1.16 -8.00 7.39
C GLU A 77 -0.43 -7.31 8.56
N PRO A 78 0.92 -7.36 8.67
CA PRO A 78 1.63 -6.63 9.72
C PRO A 78 1.40 -5.12 9.72
N LEU A 79 1.06 -4.51 8.58
CA LEU A 79 0.77 -3.07 8.49
C LEU A 79 -0.45 -2.65 9.32
N TYR A 80 -1.28 -3.60 9.74
CA TYR A 80 -2.51 -3.38 10.50
C TYR A 80 -2.40 -3.81 11.97
N SER A 81 -1.25 -4.33 12.39
CA SER A 81 -1.05 -4.92 13.72
C SER A 81 -0.93 -3.91 14.87
N GLY A 82 -0.69 -2.63 14.59
CA GLY A 82 -0.42 -1.60 15.61
C GLY A 82 1.00 -1.64 16.20
N ASN A 83 1.89 -2.48 15.70
CA ASN A 83 3.25 -2.67 16.19
C ASN A 83 4.29 -2.38 15.09
N THR A 84 5.09 -1.33 15.28
CA THR A 84 6.15 -0.94 14.33
C THR A 84 7.22 -2.01 14.16
N HIS A 85 7.52 -2.79 15.19
CA HIS A 85 8.52 -3.87 15.13
C HIS A 85 8.08 -4.98 14.17
N SER A 86 6.83 -5.43 14.28
CA SER A 86 6.27 -6.43 13.36
C SER A 86 6.27 -5.96 11.91
N ILE A 87 6.09 -4.66 11.68
CA ILE A 87 6.17 -4.09 10.33
C ILE A 87 7.60 -4.14 9.82
N ILE A 88 8.58 -3.71 10.63
CA ILE A 88 10.00 -3.74 10.29
C ILE A 88 10.42 -5.16 9.90
N ASP A 89 10.05 -6.16 10.69
CA ASP A 89 10.38 -7.57 10.44
C ASP A 89 9.76 -8.10 9.14
N GLY A 90 8.52 -7.71 8.86
CA GLY A 90 7.78 -8.13 7.64
C GLY A 90 8.17 -7.38 6.37
N LEU A 91 8.80 -6.22 6.49
CA LEU A 91 9.02 -5.29 5.38
C LEU A 91 9.89 -5.84 4.23
N PRO A 92 11.01 -6.56 4.48
CA PRO A 92 11.80 -7.16 3.41
C PRO A 92 10.99 -8.15 2.57
N SER A 93 10.14 -8.95 3.21
CA SER A 93 9.26 -9.92 2.53
C SER A 93 8.18 -9.19 1.70
N LEU A 94 7.59 -8.14 2.24
CA LEU A 94 6.61 -7.31 1.51
C LEU A 94 7.25 -6.71 0.26
N LEU A 95 8.39 -6.03 0.39
CA LEU A 95 9.07 -5.38 -0.74
C LEU A 95 9.54 -6.38 -1.79
N ASN A 96 10.03 -7.56 -1.38
CA ASN A 96 10.40 -8.62 -2.31
C ASN A 96 9.19 -9.11 -3.12
N ASN A 97 8.02 -9.25 -2.50
CA ASN A 97 6.80 -9.66 -3.20
C ASN A 97 6.25 -8.55 -4.11
N VAL A 98 6.31 -7.28 -3.69
CA VAL A 98 5.99 -6.14 -4.57
C VAL A 98 6.93 -6.09 -5.77
N LYS A 99 8.23 -6.33 -5.57
CA LYS A 99 9.22 -6.46 -6.65
C LYS A 99 8.86 -7.60 -7.61
N MET A 100 8.53 -8.79 -7.09
CA MET A 100 8.11 -9.92 -7.92
C MET A 100 6.86 -9.57 -8.74
N MET A 101 5.85 -8.98 -8.12
CA MET A 101 4.64 -8.54 -8.82
C MET A 101 4.98 -7.55 -9.95
N HIS A 102 5.83 -6.55 -9.69
CA HIS A 102 6.28 -5.61 -10.72
C HIS A 102 6.98 -6.31 -11.89
N THR A 103 7.73 -7.38 -11.63
CA THR A 103 8.47 -8.12 -12.66
C THR A 103 7.56 -9.00 -13.53
N ILE A 104 6.58 -9.68 -12.92
CA ILE A 104 5.82 -10.76 -13.58
C ILE A 104 4.37 -10.40 -13.94
N ALA A 105 3.74 -9.41 -13.28
CA ALA A 105 2.38 -9.01 -13.58
C ALA A 105 2.30 -8.39 -14.98
N ARG A 106 1.24 -8.74 -15.71
CA ARG A 106 1.03 -8.24 -17.08
C ARG A 106 0.44 -6.83 -17.10
N TYR A 107 -0.48 -6.54 -16.18
CA TYR A 107 -1.27 -5.30 -16.19
C TYR A 107 -0.99 -4.39 -15.01
N TYR A 108 -0.63 -4.94 -13.85
CA TYR A 108 -0.43 -4.14 -12.62
C TYR A 108 0.91 -3.40 -12.57
N ASN A 109 1.87 -3.77 -13.39
CA ASN A 109 3.25 -3.29 -13.36
C ASN A 109 3.48 -1.91 -14.01
N THR A 110 2.45 -1.07 -14.11
CA THR A 110 2.61 0.31 -14.58
C THR A 110 3.15 1.19 -13.45
N THR A 111 3.97 2.19 -13.81
CA THR A 111 4.55 3.14 -12.85
C THR A 111 3.48 3.80 -11.99
N GLU A 112 2.36 4.19 -12.59
CA GLU A 112 1.25 4.83 -11.86
C GLU A 112 0.62 3.90 -10.81
N ARG A 113 0.31 2.65 -11.17
CA ARG A 113 -0.31 1.68 -10.26
C ARG A 113 0.64 1.30 -9.13
N MET A 114 1.91 1.06 -9.46
CA MET A 114 2.93 0.73 -8.46
C MET A 114 3.16 1.90 -7.49
N THR A 115 3.29 3.13 -7.99
CA THR A 115 3.40 4.33 -7.14
C THR A 115 2.18 4.46 -6.22
N ARG A 116 0.97 4.27 -6.76
CA ARG A 116 -0.27 4.31 -5.96
C ARG A 116 -0.29 3.24 -4.87
N LEU A 117 0.15 2.02 -5.17
CA LEU A 117 0.25 0.94 -4.19
C LEU A 117 1.23 1.30 -3.07
N PHE A 118 2.42 1.79 -3.43
CA PHE A 118 3.41 2.25 -2.45
C PHE A 118 2.87 3.38 -1.57
N CYS A 119 2.18 4.37 -2.15
CA CYS A 119 1.54 5.44 -1.38
C CYS A 119 0.49 4.89 -0.38
N LYS A 120 -0.29 3.87 -0.77
CA LYS A 120 -1.25 3.22 0.13
C LYS A 120 -0.56 2.44 1.25
N ILE A 121 0.55 1.76 0.95
CA ILE A 121 1.39 1.09 1.95
C ILE A 121 1.94 2.12 2.95
N THR A 122 2.51 3.21 2.47
CA THR A 122 3.02 4.32 3.29
C THR A 122 1.93 4.93 4.18
N ASN A 123 0.74 5.20 3.62
CA ASN A 123 -0.39 5.72 4.37
C ASN A 123 -0.81 4.77 5.50
N GLN A 124 -0.81 3.46 5.25
CA GLN A 124 -1.14 2.46 6.26
C GLN A 124 -0.07 2.37 7.36
N MET A 125 1.22 2.49 7.02
CA MET A 125 2.29 2.58 8.02
C MET A 125 2.10 3.80 8.93
N ILE A 126 1.80 4.96 8.36
CA ILE A 126 1.52 6.18 9.14
C ILE A 126 0.30 5.99 10.03
N ALA A 127 -0.77 5.38 9.53
CA ALA A 127 -1.97 5.09 10.31
C ALA A 127 -1.66 4.16 11.48
N ASN A 128 -0.87 3.10 11.23
CA ASN A 128 -0.41 2.16 12.25
C ASN A 128 0.46 2.88 13.33
N CYS A 129 1.41 3.72 12.92
CA CYS A 129 2.20 4.54 13.84
C CYS A 129 1.33 5.39 14.76
N LYS A 130 0.29 6.03 14.20
CA LYS A 130 -0.64 6.84 15.01
C LYS A 130 -1.40 5.98 16.03
N VAL A 131 -1.87 4.81 15.63
CA VAL A 131 -2.51 3.85 16.54
C VAL A 131 -1.54 3.41 17.64
N GLY A 132 -0.30 3.07 17.28
CA GLY A 132 0.74 2.68 18.23
C GLY A 132 1.05 3.76 19.26
N ILE A 133 1.22 5.02 18.83
CA ILE A 133 1.45 6.16 19.71
C ILE A 133 0.29 6.37 20.69
N MET A 134 -0.95 6.13 20.26
CA MET A 134 -2.16 6.34 21.07
C MET A 134 -2.64 5.07 21.80
N SER A 135 -1.91 3.97 21.71
CA SER A 135 -2.35 2.65 22.21
C SER A 135 -2.57 2.59 23.72
N LYS A 136 -1.87 3.41 24.47
CA LYS A 136 -1.95 3.48 25.94
C LYS A 136 -2.75 4.69 26.46
N GLY A 137 -3.51 5.38 25.60
CA GLY A 137 -4.31 6.54 25.97
C GLY A 137 -3.84 7.85 25.32
N LYS A 138 -4.28 8.97 25.87
CA LYS A 138 -3.86 10.29 25.37
C LYS A 138 -2.37 10.52 25.61
N LEU A 139 -1.71 11.28 24.74
CA LEU A 139 -0.26 11.55 24.79
C LEU A 139 0.23 11.99 26.18
N TRP A 140 -0.53 12.86 26.88
CA TRP A 140 -0.16 13.44 28.16
C TRP A 140 -0.40 12.50 29.36
N ASP A 141 -1.21 11.47 29.17
CA ASP A 141 -1.59 10.54 30.23
C ASP A 141 -0.73 9.26 30.23
N GLN A 142 0.17 9.13 29.24
CA GLN A 142 1.02 7.96 29.10
C GLN A 142 2.34 8.12 29.87
N PRO A 143 2.94 7.00 30.34
CA PRO A 143 4.31 7.02 30.84
C PRO A 143 5.28 7.51 29.76
N ILE A 144 6.06 8.55 30.08
CA ILE A 144 6.98 9.19 29.11
C ILE A 144 7.95 8.18 28.46
N PRO A 145 8.58 7.23 29.20
CA PRO A 145 9.48 6.25 28.59
C PRO A 145 8.79 5.39 27.51
N ASP A 146 7.56 4.95 27.76
CA ASP A 146 6.79 4.13 26.80
C ASP A 146 6.42 4.93 25.54
N LEU A 147 6.05 6.19 25.74
CA LEU A 147 5.74 7.09 24.65
C LEU A 147 6.96 7.37 23.77
N LEU A 148 8.12 7.60 24.38
CA LEU A 148 9.37 7.81 23.64
C LEU A 148 9.74 6.59 22.80
N VAL A 149 9.62 5.38 23.34
CA VAL A 149 9.84 4.13 22.58
C VAL A 149 8.90 4.04 21.36
N ALA A 150 7.62 4.39 21.52
CA ALA A 150 6.66 4.39 20.41
C ALA A 150 7.00 5.44 19.33
N LEU A 151 7.42 6.64 19.74
CA LEU A 151 7.83 7.71 18.83
C LEU A 151 9.11 7.34 18.06
N GLU A 152 10.13 6.82 18.75
CA GLU A 152 11.37 6.33 18.15
C GLU A 152 11.12 5.16 17.17
N GLY A 153 10.22 4.26 17.51
CA GLY A 153 9.79 3.18 16.63
C GLY A 153 9.22 3.67 15.30
N CYS A 154 8.51 4.80 15.29
CA CYS A 154 8.02 5.42 14.05
C CYS A 154 9.15 5.95 13.16
N GLN A 155 10.16 6.57 13.77
CA GLN A 155 11.36 7.05 13.07
C GLN A 155 12.15 5.87 12.47
N ALA A 156 12.39 4.84 13.29
CA ALA A 156 13.09 3.64 12.87
C ALA A 156 12.39 2.95 11.68
N LEU A 157 11.06 2.84 11.73
CA LEU A 157 10.26 2.27 10.64
C LEU A 157 10.41 3.06 9.33
N ASN A 158 10.33 4.40 9.38
CA ASN A 158 10.48 5.22 8.18
C ASN A 158 11.88 5.06 7.56
N ASN A 159 12.93 5.14 8.38
CA ASN A 159 14.31 5.00 7.92
C ASN A 159 14.56 3.63 7.32
N TYR A 160 14.09 2.56 7.98
CA TYR A 160 14.24 1.20 7.50
C TYR A 160 13.46 0.97 6.20
N TYR A 161 12.25 1.54 6.06
CA TYR A 161 11.47 1.43 4.84
C TYR A 161 12.16 2.07 3.64
N GLN A 162 12.68 3.28 3.80
CA GLN A 162 13.43 3.95 2.73
C GLN A 162 14.69 3.17 2.33
N GLU A 163 15.42 2.67 3.31
CA GLU A 163 16.62 1.87 3.07
C GLU A 163 16.30 0.55 2.35
N GLN A 164 15.27 -0.18 2.77
CA GLN A 164 14.87 -1.42 2.11
C GLN A 164 14.34 -1.17 0.68
N TYR A 165 13.66 -0.06 0.46
CA TYR A 165 13.24 0.36 -0.88
C TYR A 165 14.46 0.64 -1.77
N ARG A 166 15.44 1.41 -1.28
CA ARG A 166 16.69 1.72 -1.99
C ARG A 166 17.46 0.44 -2.36
N LEU A 167 17.64 -0.46 -1.40
CA LEU A 167 18.30 -1.76 -1.62
C LEU A 167 17.55 -2.60 -2.67
N THR A 168 16.23 -2.56 -2.67
CA THR A 168 15.41 -3.28 -3.66
C THR A 168 15.60 -2.69 -5.06
N LYS A 169 15.62 -1.37 -5.17
CA LYS A 169 15.87 -0.62 -6.42
C LYS A 169 17.25 -0.96 -6.98
N GLU A 170 18.29 -0.91 -6.16
CA GLU A 170 19.67 -1.23 -6.56
C GLU A 170 19.83 -2.66 -7.07
N LYS A 171 19.25 -3.64 -6.36
CA LYS A 171 19.27 -5.06 -6.77
C LYS A 171 18.63 -5.28 -8.15
N LEU A 172 17.62 -4.48 -8.53
CA LEU A 172 16.99 -4.57 -9.84
C LEU A 172 17.79 -3.84 -10.93
N MET A 173 18.44 -2.73 -10.59
CA MET A 173 19.29 -1.98 -11.54
C MET A 173 20.50 -2.78 -12.00
N THR A 174 20.96 -3.73 -11.18
CA THR A 174 22.10 -4.62 -11.55
C THR A 174 21.69 -5.76 -12.49
N GLN A 175 20.39 -5.96 -12.77
CA GLN A 175 19.91 -7.01 -13.67
C GLN A 175 19.84 -6.52 -15.12
N PRO A 176 20.57 -7.10 -16.08
CA PRO A 176 20.72 -6.57 -17.45
C PRO A 176 19.43 -6.50 -18.28
N LYS A 177 18.35 -7.14 -17.86
CA LYS A 177 17.04 -7.19 -18.56
C LYS A 177 15.84 -6.86 -17.65
N GLY A 178 16.08 -6.26 -16.48
CA GLY A 178 15.04 -5.95 -15.53
C GLY A 178 14.22 -4.71 -15.94
N LYS A 179 12.92 -4.73 -15.68
CA LYS A 179 12.10 -3.52 -15.71
C LYS A 179 12.65 -2.54 -14.68
N GLN A 180 12.78 -1.28 -15.05
CA GLN A 180 13.23 -0.23 -14.14
C GLN A 180 12.26 -0.11 -12.97
N PHE A 181 12.77 -0.28 -11.75
CA PHE A 181 12.04 -0.07 -10.51
C PHE A 181 12.21 1.40 -10.09
N ASP A 182 11.66 2.28 -10.93
CA ASP A 182 11.80 3.73 -10.77
C ASP A 182 10.42 4.37 -10.63
N PHE A 183 10.07 4.63 -9.37
CA PHE A 183 8.82 5.29 -8.99
C PHE A 183 9.14 6.63 -8.35
N SER A 184 8.16 7.53 -8.31
CA SER A 184 8.33 8.84 -7.67
C SER A 184 8.50 8.70 -6.16
N GLU A 185 9.75 8.68 -5.69
CA GLU A 185 10.11 8.55 -4.27
C GLU A 185 9.50 9.68 -3.44
N ASN A 186 9.43 10.90 -4.00
CA ASN A 186 8.78 12.02 -3.33
C ASN A 186 7.29 11.74 -3.04
N LEU A 187 6.55 11.18 -3.99
CA LEU A 187 5.15 10.81 -3.77
C LEU A 187 5.00 9.69 -2.74
N ILE A 188 5.94 8.76 -2.70
CA ILE A 188 5.90 7.61 -1.81
C ILE A 188 6.26 8.02 -0.38
N PHE A 189 7.35 8.77 -0.15
CA PHE A 189 7.95 8.96 1.16
C PHE A 189 7.65 10.30 1.83
N ASN A 190 7.42 11.39 1.07
CA ASN A 190 7.28 12.74 1.63
C ASN A 190 6.25 12.83 2.76
N LYS A 191 5.12 12.13 2.64
CA LYS A 191 4.08 12.13 3.68
C LYS A 191 4.54 11.48 4.98
N PHE A 192 5.34 10.43 4.89
CA PHE A 192 5.91 9.78 6.07
C PHE A 192 7.02 10.63 6.70
N GLU A 193 7.86 11.24 5.89
CA GLU A 193 8.88 12.17 6.36
C GLU A 193 8.29 13.37 7.11
N LEU A 194 7.22 13.97 6.56
CA LEU A 194 6.51 15.05 7.24
C LEU A 194 5.87 14.59 8.55
N PHE A 195 5.36 13.37 8.62
CA PHE A 195 4.88 12.78 9.85
C PHE A 195 6.04 12.61 10.85
N CYS A 196 7.17 12.04 10.42
CA CYS A 196 8.36 11.85 11.25
C CYS A 196 8.95 13.17 11.79
N LYS A 197 8.92 14.26 10.99
CA LYS A 197 9.31 15.60 11.47
C LYS A 197 8.44 16.07 12.64
N ARG A 198 7.15 15.74 12.66
CA ARG A 198 6.25 16.04 13.77
C ARG A 198 6.51 15.13 14.97
N VAL A 199 6.75 13.84 14.71
CA VAL A 199 7.15 12.86 15.73
C VAL A 199 8.44 13.33 16.42
N GLN A 200 9.45 13.80 15.68
CA GLN A 200 10.69 14.30 16.25
C GLN A 200 10.45 15.45 17.24
N LYS A 201 9.61 16.42 16.87
CA LYS A 201 9.28 17.53 17.79
C LYS A 201 8.63 17.03 19.09
N LEU A 202 7.78 15.99 19.01
CA LEU A 202 7.20 15.37 20.19
C LEU A 202 8.28 14.64 21.02
N THR A 203 9.17 13.91 20.37
CA THR A 203 10.29 13.23 21.02
C THR A 203 11.17 14.23 21.78
N ASP A 204 11.56 15.34 21.14
CA ASP A 204 12.38 16.39 21.75
C ASP A 204 11.68 16.99 22.98
N MET A 205 10.39 17.28 22.86
CA MET A 205 9.59 17.84 23.94
C MET A 205 9.47 16.87 25.13
N PHE A 206 9.09 15.60 24.89
CA PHE A 206 8.93 14.64 26.00
C PHE A 206 10.26 14.22 26.60
N SER A 207 11.35 14.16 25.84
CA SER A 207 12.71 13.96 26.37
C SER A 207 13.12 15.11 27.31
N THR A 208 12.81 16.35 26.92
CA THR A 208 13.06 17.52 27.78
C THR A 208 12.25 17.45 29.07
N ILE A 209 10.94 17.14 28.98
CA ILE A 209 10.08 16.98 30.18
C ILE A 209 10.65 15.89 31.11
N GLN A 210 11.11 14.76 30.54
CA GLN A 210 11.71 13.66 31.31
C GLN A 210 12.96 14.12 32.07
N GLN A 211 13.84 14.90 31.43
CA GLN A 211 15.03 15.46 32.07
C GLN A 211 14.66 16.40 33.23
N PHE A 212 13.70 17.29 33.00
CA PHE A 212 13.26 18.22 34.09
C PHE A 212 12.53 17.48 35.23
N SER A 213 11.79 16.42 34.94
CA SER A 213 11.12 15.63 35.98
C SER A 213 12.10 14.91 36.91
N THR A 214 13.31 14.57 36.45
CA THR A 214 14.37 14.04 37.30
C THR A 214 14.96 15.12 38.21
N LEU A 215 15.12 16.34 37.71
CA LEU A 215 15.60 17.49 38.50
C LEU A 215 14.62 17.89 39.62
N ALA A 216 13.32 17.83 39.36
CA ALA A 216 12.29 18.14 40.36
C ALA A 216 12.29 17.19 41.57
N LYS A 217 12.94 16.02 41.47
CA LYS A 217 13.12 15.05 42.56
C LYS A 217 14.35 15.36 43.43
N HIS A 218 15.25 16.22 42.97
CA HIS A 218 16.38 16.66 43.75
C HIS A 218 15.97 17.93 44.52
N ASN A 219 15.81 17.82 45.86
CA ASN A 219 15.71 18.99 46.74
C ASN A 219 16.97 19.83 46.54
N ILE A 220 16.83 20.99 45.92
CA ILE A 220 17.90 21.98 45.89
C ILE A 220 17.82 22.65 47.24
N GLU A 221 18.61 22.16 48.21
CA GLU A 221 18.82 22.84 49.48
C GLU A 221 19.56 24.13 49.14
N GLY A 222 18.89 25.26 49.28
CA GLY A 222 19.53 26.55 49.14
C GLY A 222 18.77 27.67 48.42
N MET A 223 17.44 27.58 48.35
CA MET A 223 16.59 28.74 48.04
C MET A 223 15.63 29.04 49.17
#